data_a764bfb0c54cbe6d366ae92726136d08
#
_entry.id   a764bfb0c54cbe6d366ae92726136d08
#
_cell.length_a   1.000
_cell.length_b   1.000
_cell.length_c   1.000
_cell.angle_alpha   90.00
_cell.angle_beta   90.00
_cell.angle_gamma   90.00
#
_symmetry.space_group_name_H-M   'P 1'
#
loop_
_entity.id
_entity.type
_entity.pdbx_description
1 polymer ?
#
loop_
_entity_poly.entity_id
_entity_poly.type
_entity_poly.pdbx_seq_one_letter_code
_entity_poly.pdbx_strand_id
1 'polypeptide(L)'
;MHFIVSWEITSCGKRREEIDNAMLAGIHGYSWIRLLSAFYVLDIEYADEWTIIHEKLLSIAGIFSGDVNFLMSPIYDLDSDFFIYKMPQEGYYKEI
;
A
#
# COMPACT_ATOMS: atom_id res chain seq x y z
N MET A 1 5.28 -6.60 12.33
CA MET A 1 4.51 -7.34 11.34
C MET A 1 4.43 -6.56 10.05
N HIS A 2 4.76 -7.22 8.94
CA HIS A 2 4.76 -6.57 7.65
C HIS A 2 3.59 -7.03 6.80
N PHE A 3 3.10 -6.15 5.96
CA PHE A 3 2.09 -6.56 5.01
C PHE A 3 2.14 -5.66 3.77
N ILE A 4 1.55 -6.16 2.70
CA ILE A 4 1.53 -5.48 1.43
C ILE A 4 0.21 -4.79 1.25
N VAL A 5 0.25 -3.56 0.74
CA VAL A 5 -0.93 -2.86 0.27
C VAL A 5 -0.64 -2.44 -1.15
N SER A 6 -1.54 -2.80 -2.05
CA SER A 6 -1.39 -2.42 -3.44
C SER A 6 -2.74 -1.99 -3.97
N TRP A 7 -2.76 -1.02 -4.86
CA TRP A 7 -4.03 -0.60 -5.44
C TRP A 7 -3.88 -0.31 -6.93
N GLU A 8 -5.01 -0.41 -7.59
CA GLU A 8 -5.08 -0.16 -9.02
C GLU A 8 -6.17 0.87 -9.24
N ILE A 9 -5.88 1.91 -10.01
CA ILE A 9 -6.80 2.97 -10.30
C ILE A 9 -7.13 2.93 -11.78
N THR A 10 -8.41 2.88 -12.11
CA THR A 10 -8.83 2.75 -13.51
C THR A 10 -9.09 4.09 -14.15
N SER A 11 -9.17 5.17 -13.38
CA SER A 11 -9.34 6.51 -13.93
C SER A 11 -8.00 7.07 -14.37
N CYS A 12 -8.03 8.18 -15.07
CA CYS A 12 -6.81 8.83 -15.49
C CYS A 12 -6.90 10.33 -15.17
N GLY A 13 -5.82 11.05 -15.42
CA GLY A 13 -5.78 12.49 -15.22
C GLY A 13 -5.91 12.89 -13.77
N LYS A 14 -6.62 13.96 -13.53
CA LYS A 14 -6.78 14.50 -12.19
C LYS A 14 -7.48 13.54 -11.26
N ARG A 15 -8.41 12.79 -11.78
CA ARG A 15 -9.16 11.83 -10.97
C ARG A 15 -8.22 10.76 -10.43
N ARG A 16 -7.32 10.29 -11.27
CA ARG A 16 -6.36 9.28 -10.84
C ARG A 16 -5.46 9.84 -9.74
N GLU A 17 -5.01 11.05 -9.92
CA GLU A 17 -4.14 11.68 -8.93
C GLU A 17 -4.86 11.88 -7.61
N GLU A 18 -6.11 12.28 -7.68
CA GLU A 18 -6.92 12.48 -6.50
C GLU A 18 -7.10 11.19 -5.72
N ILE A 19 -7.39 10.11 -6.43
CA ILE A 19 -7.58 8.82 -5.80
C ILE A 19 -6.29 8.31 -5.20
N ASP A 20 -5.19 8.45 -5.94
CA ASP A 20 -3.90 7.98 -5.47
C ASP A 20 -3.49 8.72 -4.19
N ASN A 21 -3.70 10.02 -4.15
CA ASN A 21 -3.40 10.81 -2.96
C ASN A 21 -4.29 10.42 -1.78
N ALA A 22 -5.54 10.10 -2.04
CA ALA A 22 -6.45 9.71 -0.98
C ALA A 22 -6.04 8.36 -0.39
N MET A 23 -5.68 7.40 -1.25
CA MET A 23 -5.26 6.09 -0.77
C MET A 23 -3.96 6.22 0.02
N LEU A 24 -3.04 7.04 -0.47
CA LEU A 24 -1.78 7.24 0.22
C LEU A 24 -2.00 7.88 1.59
N ALA A 25 -2.94 8.78 1.69
CA ALA A 25 -3.28 9.40 2.97
C ALA A 25 -3.80 8.35 3.96
N GLY A 26 -4.41 7.31 3.46
CA GLY A 26 -4.93 6.24 4.31
C GLY A 26 -3.85 5.43 4.99
N ILE A 27 -2.63 5.41 4.44
CA ILE A 27 -1.53 4.69 5.07
C ILE A 27 -0.51 5.65 5.67
N HIS A 28 -0.81 6.93 5.63
CA HIS A 28 0.09 7.93 6.19
C HIS A 28 0.19 7.74 7.70
N GLY A 29 1.36 7.88 8.24
CA GLY A 29 1.56 7.70 9.68
C GLY A 29 2.11 6.34 10.06
N TYR A 30 2.12 5.41 9.11
CA TYR A 30 2.72 4.10 9.36
C TYR A 30 4.06 4.03 8.63
N SER A 31 4.93 3.19 9.10
CA SER A 31 6.19 2.98 8.40
C SER A 31 5.92 2.22 7.12
N TRP A 32 6.34 2.74 6.00
CA TRP A 32 6.11 2.07 4.75
C TRP A 32 7.23 2.33 3.75
N ILE A 33 7.35 1.41 2.83
CA ILE A 33 8.29 1.51 1.72
C ILE A 33 7.48 1.29 0.45
N ARG A 34 7.69 2.14 -0.53
CA ARG A 34 7.02 1.98 -1.81
C ARG A 34 7.96 1.27 -2.76
N LEU A 35 7.55 0.10 -3.20
CA LEU A 35 8.39 -0.68 -4.10
C LEU A 35 8.06 -0.44 -5.56
N LEU A 36 6.80 -0.22 -5.86
CA LEU A 36 6.36 0.11 -7.21
C LEU A 36 5.37 1.25 -7.04
N SER A 37 4.91 1.82 -8.14
CA SER A 37 4.11 3.03 -8.07
C SER A 37 2.89 2.93 -7.16
N ALA A 38 2.32 1.75 -7.02
CA ALA A 38 1.17 1.58 -6.14
C ALA A 38 1.32 0.30 -5.33
N PHE A 39 2.53 -0.03 -4.94
CA PHE A 39 2.82 -1.26 -4.22
C PHE A 39 3.63 -0.89 -2.99
N TYR A 40 3.03 -1.03 -1.84
CA TYR A 40 3.64 -0.58 -0.59
C TYR A 40 3.79 -1.74 0.39
N VAL A 41 4.85 -1.70 1.16
CA VAL A 41 5.03 -2.63 2.27
C VAL A 41 4.96 -1.81 3.53
N LEU A 42 4.07 -2.17 4.42
CA LEU A 42 3.88 -1.46 5.67
C LEU A 42 4.34 -2.33 6.83
N ASP A 43 4.85 -1.66 7.85
CA ASP A 43 5.24 -2.33 9.07
C ASP A 43 4.34 -1.79 10.19
N ILE A 44 3.62 -2.68 10.84
CA ILE A 44 2.75 -2.28 11.94
C ILE A 44 3.20 -2.96 13.20
N GLU A 45 2.93 -2.31 14.32
CA GLU A 45 3.36 -2.81 15.59
C GLU A 45 2.31 -3.72 16.23
N TYR A 46 1.05 -3.40 16.06
CA TYR A 46 -0.02 -4.16 16.66
C TYR A 46 -0.95 -4.72 15.60
N ALA A 47 -1.35 -5.95 15.78
CA ALA A 47 -2.18 -6.65 14.79
C ALA A 47 -3.49 -5.95 14.49
N ASP A 48 -4.06 -5.25 15.45
CA ASP A 48 -5.33 -4.58 15.19
C ASP A 48 -5.18 -3.38 14.27
N GLU A 49 -3.98 -2.90 14.06
CA GLU A 49 -3.78 -1.81 13.11
C GLU A 49 -4.10 -2.27 11.69
N TRP A 50 -3.99 -3.56 11.43
CA TRP A 50 -4.38 -4.12 10.15
C TRP A 50 -5.84 -3.80 9.85
N THR A 51 -6.70 -4.04 10.82
CA THR A 51 -8.13 -3.81 10.64
C THR A 51 -8.42 -2.32 10.46
N ILE A 52 -7.72 -1.48 11.21
CA ILE A 52 -7.91 -0.05 11.13
C ILE A 52 -7.54 0.45 9.74
N ILE A 53 -6.41 0.00 9.23
CA ILE A 53 -5.96 0.40 7.90
C ILE A 53 -6.91 -0.13 6.84
N HIS A 54 -7.33 -1.37 6.98
CA HIS A 54 -8.24 -1.98 6.03
C HIS A 54 -9.55 -1.20 5.94
N GLU A 55 -10.10 -0.84 7.08
CA GLU A 55 -11.36 -0.10 7.07
C GLU A 55 -11.20 1.29 6.51
N LYS A 56 -10.07 1.91 6.77
CA LYS A 56 -9.80 3.22 6.25
C LYS A 56 -9.70 3.19 4.72
N LEU A 57 -8.95 2.24 4.20
CA LEU A 57 -8.81 2.12 2.75
C LEU A 57 -10.12 1.71 2.08
N LEU A 58 -10.90 0.88 2.76
CA LEU A 58 -12.18 0.47 2.22
C LEU A 58 -13.14 1.65 2.14
N SER A 59 -13.12 2.53 3.13
CA SER A 59 -13.94 3.73 3.10
C SER A 59 -13.54 4.64 1.95
N ILE A 60 -12.24 4.82 1.76
CA ILE A 60 -11.75 5.66 0.68
C ILE A 60 -12.12 5.06 -0.66
N ALA A 61 -11.94 3.75 -0.82
CA ALA A 61 -12.29 3.09 -2.06
C ALA A 61 -13.78 3.21 -2.35
N GLY A 62 -14.60 3.22 -1.29
CA GLY A 62 -16.04 3.39 -1.44
C GLY A 62 -16.42 4.76 -1.97
N ILE A 63 -15.67 5.80 -1.59
CA ILE A 63 -15.91 7.14 -2.09
C ILE A 63 -15.68 7.21 -3.59
N PHE A 64 -14.67 6.48 -4.07
CA PHE A 64 -14.31 6.48 -5.47
C PHE A 64 -14.77 5.18 -6.14
N SER A 65 -15.96 4.74 -5.81
CA SER A 65 -16.49 3.45 -6.21
C SER A 65 -16.35 3.20 -7.69
N GLY A 66 -15.83 2.04 -8.04
CA GLY A 66 -15.66 1.66 -9.42
C GLY A 66 -14.35 2.10 -10.04
N ASP A 67 -13.63 3.02 -9.37
CA ASP A 67 -12.40 3.55 -9.94
C ASP A 67 -11.14 3.06 -9.27
N VAL A 68 -11.25 2.39 -8.14
CA VAL A 68 -10.06 1.88 -7.46
C VAL A 68 -10.34 0.53 -6.83
N ASN A 69 -9.36 -0.35 -6.93
CA ASN A 69 -9.39 -1.63 -6.25
C ASN A 69 -8.11 -1.74 -5.44
N PHE A 70 -8.15 -2.34 -4.29
CA PHE A 70 -6.94 -2.50 -3.51
C PHE A 70 -6.86 -3.91 -2.91
N LEU A 71 -5.65 -4.28 -2.57
CA LEU A 71 -5.34 -5.59 -2.03
C LEU A 71 -4.47 -5.40 -0.82
N MET A 72 -4.74 -6.12 0.24
CA MET A 72 -3.87 -6.18 1.41
C MET A 72 -3.53 -7.64 1.66
N SER A 73 -2.29 -7.91 1.96
CA SER A 73 -1.86 -9.27 2.20
C SER A 73 -0.72 -9.28 3.21
N PRO A 74 -0.76 -10.13 4.22
CA PRO A 74 0.36 -10.20 5.16
C PRO A 74 1.57 -10.83 4.50
N ILE A 75 2.74 -10.48 4.97
CA ILE A 75 3.98 -11.10 4.55
C ILE A 75 4.47 -11.91 5.73
N TYR A 76 4.56 -13.23 5.53
CA TYR A 76 5.06 -14.04 6.58
C TYR A 76 6.51 -14.19 6.42
N ASP A 77 7.18 -14.75 7.34
CA ASP A 77 8.43 -14.95 7.21
C ASP A 77 9.18 -13.91 7.11
N LEU A 78 9.01 -13.10 7.53
CA LEU A 78 9.54 -12.10 7.75
C LEU A 78 10.78 -11.74 7.63
N ASP A 79 11.49 -12.18 6.98
CA ASP A 79 12.78 -11.78 6.69
C ASP A 79 12.61 -10.69 5.69
N SER A 80 12.52 -9.49 6.08
CA SER A 80 12.35 -8.41 5.15
C SER A 80 13.54 -8.29 4.21
N ASP A 81 14.70 -8.74 4.66
CA ASP A 81 15.83 -8.78 3.77
C ASP A 81 15.60 -9.76 2.66
N PHE A 82 14.93 -10.85 2.95
CA PHE A 82 14.61 -11.81 1.94
C PHE A 82 13.71 -11.20 0.89
N PHE A 83 12.73 -10.44 1.29
CA PHE A 83 11.82 -9.82 0.37
C PHE A 83 12.54 -8.83 -0.52
N ILE A 84 13.35 -7.98 0.06
CA ILE A 84 14.10 -7.00 -0.69
C ILE A 84 15.11 -7.67 -1.60
N TYR A 85 15.72 -8.73 -1.10
CA TYR A 85 16.72 -9.44 -1.85
C TYR A 85 16.15 -10.02 -3.14
N LYS A 86 14.88 -10.32 -3.16
CA LYS A 86 14.26 -10.89 -4.34
C LYS A 86 13.83 -9.84 -5.34
N MET A 87 13.97 -8.58 -5.02
CA MET A 87 13.59 -7.54 -5.95
C MET A 87 14.56 -7.57 -7.12
N PRO A 88 14.08 -7.38 -8.32
CA PRO A 88 14.91 -7.52 -9.50
C PRO A 88 15.88 -6.39 -9.70
N GLN A 89 15.62 -5.22 -9.19
CA GLN A 89 16.44 -4.09 -9.49
C GLN A 89 16.60 -3.24 -8.30
N GLU A 90 17.79 -2.71 -8.09
CA GLU A 90 18.00 -1.86 -7.03
C GLU A 90 17.15 -0.67 -7.07
N GLY A 91 16.87 -0.10 -8.16
CA GLY A 91 16.08 1.10 -8.27
C GLY A 91 14.69 0.98 -7.73
N TYR A 92 14.22 -0.24 -7.56
CA TYR A 92 12.86 -0.42 -7.11
C TYR A 92 12.68 -0.09 -5.65
N TYR A 93 13.73 -0.14 -4.86
CA TYR A 93 13.53 0.16 -3.51
C TYR A 93 14.14 1.41 -3.14
N LYS A 94 14.18 2.37 -3.97
CA LYS A 94 14.59 3.57 -3.65
C LYS A 94 13.60 4.07 -2.86
N GLU A 95 13.72 4.58 -2.04
CA GLU A 95 12.89 4.99 -1.37
C GLU A 95 12.13 5.76 -1.47
N ILE A 96 11.49 6.03 -0.78
CA ILE A 96 10.49 6.82 -0.85
C ILE A 96 10.40 7.70 0.25
#